data_d25af2ebb2eea9945cd6820b3aab8be4
#
_entry.id   d25af2ebb2eea9945cd6820b3aab8be4
#
_cell.length_a   1.000
_cell.length_b   1.000
_cell.length_c   1.000
_cell.angle_alpha   90.00
_cell.angle_beta   90.00
_cell.angle_gamma   90.00
#
_symmetry.space_group_name_H-M   'P 1'
#
loop_
_entity.id
_entity.type
_entity.pdbx_description
1 polymer ?
#
loop_
_entity_poly.entity_id
_entity_poly.type
_entity_poly.pdbx_seq_one_letter_code
_entity_poly.pdbx_strand_id
1 'polypeptide(L)'
;PQCNEILDRIIAEKLDLTWSGYIRTSLITPDLARRMVQSGVGDLEVAITSGSQVVLNELHMGFRLDNLYDGCRYLKEAGFTGNLILNYSLNSPGDTETTLMESVASYKKIAAILGEDRVFPMLFFLGVQPHTGFEQRLIQEGYLSGGYNPLSLNPVAVKKMLYNPPPLSHLIARACLRAWDKTAWEQASPAGRSVHELYADESLFRGVVENAGRDVLINLEQDLLARGVGQSRNRP
;
A
#
# COMPACT_ATOMS: atom_id res chain seq x y z
N PRO A 1 0.37 23.60 -10.82
CA PRO A 1 0.86 24.30 -12.03
C PRO A 1 2.04 23.59 -12.67
N GLN A 2 3.15 23.34 -11.94
CA GLN A 2 4.38 22.74 -12.49
C GLN A 2 4.20 21.35 -13.12
N CYS A 3 3.39 20.48 -12.54
CA CYS A 3 3.15 19.15 -13.09
C CYS A 3 2.52 19.25 -14.49
N ASN A 4 1.51 20.09 -14.66
CA ASN A 4 0.84 20.26 -15.94
C ASN A 4 1.80 20.83 -17.01
N GLU A 5 2.63 21.79 -16.65
CA GLU A 5 3.65 22.37 -17.57
C GLU A 5 4.65 21.31 -18.06
N ILE A 6 5.10 20.41 -17.17
CA ILE A 6 5.99 19.31 -17.53
C ILE A 6 5.28 18.36 -18.51
N LEU A 7 4.07 17.92 -18.19
CA LEU A 7 3.31 17.02 -19.04
C LEU A 7 3.03 17.67 -20.42
N ASP A 8 2.62 18.92 -20.43
CA ASP A 8 2.37 19.65 -21.68
C ASP A 8 3.61 19.77 -22.57
N ARG A 9 4.79 19.96 -21.95
CA ARG A 9 6.06 19.99 -22.72
C ARG A 9 6.42 18.62 -23.26
N ILE A 10 6.30 17.55 -22.47
CA ILE A 10 6.54 16.19 -22.95
C ILE A 10 5.67 15.88 -24.18
N ILE A 11 4.37 16.24 -24.10
CA ILE A 11 3.43 16.03 -25.18
C ILE A 11 3.76 16.89 -26.41
N ALA A 12 4.02 18.19 -26.21
CA ALA A 12 4.28 19.14 -27.30
C ALA A 12 5.59 18.80 -28.04
N GLU A 13 6.62 18.41 -27.31
CA GLU A 13 7.93 18.04 -27.87
C GLU A 13 7.93 16.59 -28.40
N LYS A 14 6.82 15.83 -28.22
CA LYS A 14 6.65 14.42 -28.65
C LYS A 14 7.79 13.54 -28.15
N LEU A 15 8.17 13.71 -26.90
CA LEU A 15 9.24 12.93 -26.31
C LEU A 15 8.79 11.47 -26.18
N ASP A 16 9.55 10.56 -26.76
CA ASP A 16 9.33 9.09 -26.63
C ASP A 16 9.97 8.63 -25.33
N LEU A 17 9.22 8.74 -24.25
CA LEU A 17 9.66 8.34 -22.92
C LEU A 17 8.52 7.67 -22.15
N THR A 18 8.89 6.77 -21.23
CA THR A 18 8.01 6.25 -20.21
C THR A 18 8.47 6.78 -18.87
N TRP A 19 7.54 7.30 -18.06
CA TRP A 19 7.85 7.82 -16.74
C TRP A 19 6.98 7.17 -15.68
N SER A 20 7.49 7.11 -14.46
CA SER A 20 6.79 6.60 -13.28
C SER A 20 6.87 7.63 -12.16
N GLY A 21 5.94 7.58 -11.22
CA GLY A 21 5.97 8.55 -10.13
C GLY A 21 4.95 8.31 -9.04
N TYR A 22 5.14 9.05 -7.95
CA TYR A 22 4.20 9.11 -6.83
C TYR A 22 3.09 10.12 -7.12
N ILE A 23 1.84 9.72 -6.85
CA ILE A 23 0.69 10.59 -7.04
C ILE A 23 -0.33 10.46 -5.92
N ARG A 24 -0.98 11.57 -5.59
CA ARG A 24 -2.21 11.55 -4.81
C ARG A 24 -3.39 11.41 -5.77
N THR A 25 -4.03 10.25 -5.78
CA THR A 25 -5.18 9.98 -6.66
C THR A 25 -6.33 10.96 -6.46
N SER A 26 -6.49 11.51 -5.26
CA SER A 26 -7.48 12.56 -4.98
C SER A 26 -7.26 13.86 -5.76
N LEU A 27 -6.10 14.03 -6.40
CA LEU A 27 -5.79 15.18 -7.27
C LEU A 27 -5.97 14.86 -8.76
N ILE A 28 -6.24 13.61 -9.12
CA ILE A 28 -6.42 13.21 -10.50
C ILE A 28 -7.79 13.70 -10.97
N THR A 29 -7.76 14.60 -11.95
CA THR A 29 -8.95 15.03 -12.71
C THR A 29 -8.97 14.30 -14.04
N PRO A 30 -10.12 14.27 -14.77
CA PRO A 30 -10.17 13.68 -16.10
C PRO A 30 -9.14 14.29 -17.07
N ASP A 31 -8.89 15.59 -16.96
CA ASP A 31 -7.89 16.27 -17.79
C ASP A 31 -6.47 15.87 -17.45
N LEU A 32 -6.13 15.81 -16.15
CA LEU A 32 -4.82 15.36 -15.70
C LEU A 32 -4.57 13.90 -16.11
N ALA A 33 -5.54 13.01 -15.95
CA ALA A 33 -5.44 11.62 -16.36
C ALA A 33 -5.11 11.47 -17.86
N ARG A 34 -5.81 12.25 -18.73
CA ARG A 34 -5.52 12.24 -20.17
C ARG A 34 -4.10 12.72 -20.47
N ARG A 35 -3.66 13.81 -19.84
CA ARG A 35 -2.27 14.34 -20.02
C ARG A 35 -1.22 13.34 -19.56
N MET A 36 -1.44 12.68 -18.43
CA MET A 36 -0.54 11.64 -17.92
C MET A 36 -0.38 10.50 -18.92
N VAL A 37 -1.49 9.99 -19.45
CA VAL A 37 -1.48 8.92 -20.45
C VAL A 37 -0.79 9.37 -21.74
N GLN A 38 -1.13 10.56 -22.24
CA GLN A 38 -0.52 11.13 -23.46
C GLN A 38 0.99 11.41 -23.33
N SER A 39 1.47 11.67 -22.12
CA SER A 39 2.89 11.92 -21.83
C SER A 39 3.68 10.65 -21.56
N GLY A 40 3.07 9.46 -21.66
CA GLY A 40 3.77 8.18 -21.51
C GLY A 40 3.90 7.71 -20.05
N VAL A 41 2.88 7.93 -19.20
CA VAL A 41 2.90 7.39 -17.85
C VAL A 41 2.91 5.85 -17.88
N GLY A 42 3.88 5.27 -17.18
CA GLY A 42 4.00 3.85 -16.91
C GLY A 42 3.39 3.51 -15.54
N ASP A 43 4.24 3.32 -14.54
CA ASP A 43 3.76 2.94 -13.20
C ASP A 43 3.44 4.16 -12.34
N LEU A 44 2.37 4.08 -11.57
CA LEU A 44 2.00 5.08 -10.58
C LEU A 44 2.01 4.46 -9.18
N GLU A 45 2.60 5.15 -8.23
CA GLU A 45 2.61 4.77 -6.83
C GLU A 45 1.74 5.72 -6.00
N VAL A 46 0.90 5.15 -5.15
CA VAL A 46 -0.10 5.88 -4.36
C VAL A 46 0.00 5.49 -2.89
N ALA A 47 0.33 6.45 -2.05
CA ALA A 47 0.26 6.29 -0.60
C ALA A 47 -1.20 6.44 -0.15
N ILE A 48 -1.95 5.34 -0.16
CA ILE A 48 -3.33 5.36 0.33
C ILE A 48 -3.42 5.18 1.86
N THR A 49 -2.41 4.54 2.44
CA THR A 49 -2.24 4.27 3.88
C THR A 49 -3.31 3.32 4.44
N SER A 50 -4.59 3.57 4.25
CA SER A 50 -5.68 2.69 4.67
C SER A 50 -6.84 2.75 3.69
N GLY A 51 -7.55 1.64 3.55
CA GLY A 51 -8.83 1.58 2.83
C GLY A 51 -10.03 1.88 3.72
N SER A 52 -9.80 2.34 4.94
CA SER A 52 -10.85 2.79 5.88
C SER A 52 -10.84 4.30 6.02
N GLN A 53 -12.00 4.92 5.76
CA GLN A 53 -12.13 6.38 5.94
C GLN A 53 -11.95 6.79 7.40
N VAL A 54 -12.30 5.93 8.35
CA VAL A 54 -12.12 6.18 9.78
C VAL A 54 -10.63 6.31 10.10
N VAL A 55 -9.81 5.38 9.62
CA VAL A 55 -8.36 5.39 9.82
C VAL A 55 -7.72 6.58 9.11
N LEU A 56 -8.14 6.89 7.87
CA LEU A 56 -7.63 8.07 7.15
C LEU A 56 -7.92 9.38 7.88
N ASN A 57 -9.08 9.49 8.53
CA ASN A 57 -9.44 10.65 9.34
C ASN A 57 -8.59 10.72 10.61
N GLU A 58 -8.39 9.60 11.31
CA GLU A 58 -7.52 9.51 12.50
C GLU A 58 -6.07 9.91 12.19
N LEU A 59 -5.58 9.52 11.03
CA LEU A 59 -4.23 9.86 10.56
C LEU A 59 -4.15 11.24 9.88
N HIS A 60 -5.24 11.99 9.83
CA HIS A 60 -5.31 13.32 9.19
C HIS A 60 -4.81 13.33 7.74
N MET A 61 -5.10 12.27 6.95
CA MET A 61 -4.61 12.12 5.58
C MET A 61 -5.16 13.15 4.59
N GLY A 62 -6.25 13.84 4.95
CA GLY A 62 -6.79 14.99 4.21
C GLY A 62 -7.38 14.64 2.84
N PHE A 63 -7.82 13.40 2.62
CA PHE A 63 -8.55 13.00 1.42
C PHE A 63 -9.66 11.98 1.73
N ARG A 64 -10.59 11.81 0.79
CA ARG A 64 -11.67 10.83 0.86
C ARG A 64 -11.40 9.66 -0.06
N LEU A 65 -11.79 8.46 0.35
CA LEU A 65 -11.69 7.25 -0.48
C LEU A 65 -12.46 7.37 -1.79
N ASP A 66 -13.58 8.09 -1.80
CA ASP A 66 -14.33 8.33 -3.06
C ASP A 66 -13.45 9.05 -4.10
N ASN A 67 -12.65 10.04 -3.68
CA ASN A 67 -11.73 10.72 -4.58
C ASN A 67 -10.66 9.77 -5.16
N LEU A 68 -10.21 8.79 -4.36
CA LEU A 68 -9.29 7.75 -4.83
C LEU A 68 -9.95 6.90 -5.93
N TYR A 69 -11.19 6.46 -5.70
CA TYR A 69 -11.91 5.64 -6.68
C TYR A 69 -12.24 6.42 -7.95
N ASP A 70 -12.59 7.71 -7.82
CA ASP A 70 -12.79 8.60 -8.97
C ASP A 70 -11.51 8.76 -9.79
N GLY A 71 -10.39 9.00 -9.13
CA GLY A 71 -9.09 9.08 -9.78
C GLY A 71 -8.73 7.80 -10.56
N CYS A 72 -9.01 6.62 -9.99
CA CYS A 72 -8.82 5.35 -10.68
C CYS A 72 -9.75 5.21 -11.91
N ARG A 73 -11.02 5.67 -11.82
CA ARG A 73 -11.93 5.68 -12.98
C ARG A 73 -11.42 6.61 -14.07
N TYR A 74 -10.96 7.80 -13.74
CA TYR A 74 -10.41 8.76 -14.72
C TYR A 74 -9.16 8.21 -15.41
N LEU A 75 -8.29 7.51 -14.70
CA LEU A 75 -7.14 6.82 -15.31
C LEU A 75 -7.60 5.75 -16.30
N LYS A 76 -8.57 4.92 -15.91
CA LYS A 76 -9.14 3.90 -16.80
C LYS A 76 -9.75 4.51 -18.06
N GLU A 77 -10.57 5.56 -17.90
CA GLU A 77 -11.24 6.26 -19.00
C GLU A 77 -10.23 6.95 -19.93
N ALA A 78 -9.11 7.41 -19.41
CA ALA A 78 -8.01 7.96 -20.18
C ALA A 78 -7.17 6.91 -20.93
N GLY A 79 -7.40 5.61 -20.67
CA GLY A 79 -6.65 4.54 -21.31
C GLY A 79 -5.32 4.20 -20.62
N PHE A 80 -5.22 4.44 -19.32
CA PHE A 80 -4.03 4.04 -18.54
C PHE A 80 -3.78 2.54 -18.62
N THR A 81 -2.58 2.16 -19.03
CA THR A 81 -2.15 0.76 -19.21
C THR A 81 -1.03 0.35 -18.28
N GLY A 82 -0.49 1.26 -17.48
CA GLY A 82 0.56 1.00 -16.51
C GLY A 82 0.06 0.32 -15.24
N ASN A 83 0.97 0.13 -14.29
CA ASN A 83 0.66 -0.47 -13.00
C ASN A 83 0.33 0.60 -11.97
N LEU A 84 -0.59 0.27 -11.06
CA LEU A 84 -0.91 1.07 -9.89
C LEU A 84 -0.43 0.35 -8.63
N ILE A 85 0.57 0.90 -7.98
CA ILE A 85 1.12 0.40 -6.72
C ILE A 85 0.43 1.13 -5.58
N LEU A 86 -0.25 0.38 -4.72
CA LEU A 86 -1.02 0.92 -3.59
C LEU A 86 -0.30 0.66 -2.27
N ASN A 87 0.21 1.71 -1.65
CA ASN A 87 0.90 1.60 -0.37
C ASN A 87 -0.10 1.62 0.80
N TYR A 88 -0.29 0.45 1.42
CA TYR A 88 -1.10 0.28 2.63
C TYR A 88 -0.22 0.18 3.86
N SER A 89 -0.54 0.95 4.88
CA SER A 89 0.01 0.75 6.22
C SER A 89 -0.92 -0.18 7.00
N LEU A 90 -0.40 -1.31 7.40
CA LEU A 90 -1.16 -2.25 8.23
C LEU A 90 -0.97 -1.93 9.70
N ASN A 91 -2.04 -2.13 10.49
CA ASN A 91 -2.04 -1.87 11.94
C ASN A 91 -1.69 -0.42 12.30
N SER A 92 -2.20 0.53 11.51
CA SER A 92 -2.10 1.96 11.81
C SER A 92 -2.88 2.33 13.07
N PRO A 93 -2.58 3.48 13.72
CA PRO A 93 -3.45 4.01 14.76
C PRO A 93 -4.91 4.07 14.31
N GLY A 94 -5.81 3.55 15.15
CA GLY A 94 -7.24 3.43 14.83
C GLY A 94 -7.63 2.17 14.03
N ASP A 95 -6.68 1.34 13.61
CA ASP A 95 -7.01 0.08 12.97
C ASP A 95 -7.68 -0.92 13.92
N THR A 96 -8.64 -1.62 13.36
CA THR A 96 -9.40 -2.72 13.96
C THR A 96 -9.53 -3.85 12.94
N GLU A 97 -10.06 -5.00 13.32
CA GLU A 97 -10.38 -6.07 12.36
C GLU A 97 -11.34 -5.58 11.27
N THR A 98 -12.29 -4.70 11.61
CA THR A 98 -13.23 -4.12 10.65
C THR A 98 -12.53 -3.21 9.64
N THR A 99 -11.65 -2.31 10.09
CA THR A 99 -10.95 -1.37 9.20
C THR A 99 -9.91 -2.07 8.32
N LEU A 100 -9.32 -3.17 8.79
CA LEU A 100 -8.50 -4.04 7.94
C LEU A 100 -9.34 -4.70 6.84
N MET A 101 -10.55 -5.17 7.15
CA MET A 101 -11.48 -5.69 6.14
C MET A 101 -11.89 -4.60 5.13
N GLU A 102 -12.11 -3.36 5.58
CA GLU A 102 -12.37 -2.22 4.69
C GLU A 102 -11.18 -1.96 3.75
N SER A 103 -9.95 -2.13 4.24
CA SER A 103 -8.73 -1.99 3.41
C SER A 103 -8.66 -3.09 2.33
N VAL A 104 -8.99 -4.33 2.66
CA VAL A 104 -9.13 -5.41 1.66
C VAL A 104 -10.22 -5.09 0.63
N ALA A 105 -11.38 -4.63 1.08
CA ALA A 105 -12.48 -4.25 0.19
C ALA A 105 -12.11 -3.08 -0.73
N SER A 106 -11.37 -2.10 -0.21
CA SER A 106 -10.85 -0.97 -0.99
C SER A 106 -9.90 -1.45 -2.10
N TYR A 107 -8.95 -2.32 -1.76
CA TYR A 107 -8.06 -2.94 -2.75
C TYR A 107 -8.87 -3.62 -3.87
N LYS A 108 -9.80 -4.51 -3.52
CA LYS A 108 -10.63 -5.22 -4.48
C LYS A 108 -11.42 -4.28 -5.39
N LYS A 109 -11.96 -3.20 -4.82
CA LYS A 109 -12.68 -2.17 -5.59
C LYS A 109 -11.79 -1.47 -6.62
N ILE A 110 -10.56 -1.14 -6.25
CA ILE A 110 -9.60 -0.53 -7.17
C ILE A 110 -9.17 -1.53 -8.24
N ALA A 111 -8.89 -2.78 -7.86
CA ALA A 111 -8.55 -3.85 -8.78
C ALA A 111 -9.68 -4.13 -9.79
N ALA A 112 -10.94 -4.07 -9.36
CA ALA A 112 -12.10 -4.19 -10.27
C ALA A 112 -12.21 -3.01 -11.25
N ILE A 113 -11.73 -1.81 -10.90
CA ILE A 113 -11.72 -0.65 -11.80
C ILE A 113 -10.61 -0.79 -12.85
N LEU A 114 -9.37 -1.08 -12.45
CA LEU A 114 -8.19 -1.00 -13.30
C LEU A 114 -7.74 -2.34 -13.89
N GLY A 115 -8.13 -3.46 -13.28
CA GLY A 115 -7.66 -4.83 -13.56
C GLY A 115 -6.80 -5.38 -12.43
N GLU A 116 -7.01 -6.63 -12.03
CA GLU A 116 -6.24 -7.28 -10.95
C GLU A 116 -4.76 -7.44 -11.29
N ASP A 117 -4.46 -7.62 -12.55
CA ASP A 117 -3.11 -7.77 -13.11
C ASP A 117 -2.28 -6.47 -13.05
N ARG A 118 -2.93 -5.32 -12.83
CA ARG A 118 -2.31 -4.00 -12.83
C ARG A 118 -2.30 -3.30 -11.48
N VAL A 119 -2.92 -3.88 -10.46
CA VAL A 119 -3.02 -3.25 -9.13
C VAL A 119 -2.26 -4.09 -8.12
N PHE A 120 -1.21 -3.49 -7.56
CA PHE A 120 -0.28 -4.16 -6.67
C PHE A 120 -0.29 -3.52 -5.28
N PRO A 121 -0.79 -4.21 -4.25
CA PRO A 121 -0.71 -3.70 -2.89
C PRO A 121 0.69 -3.89 -2.33
N MET A 122 1.33 -2.81 -1.95
CA MET A 122 2.55 -2.80 -1.17
C MET A 122 2.19 -2.54 0.30
N LEU A 123 2.61 -3.45 1.18
CA LEU A 123 2.22 -3.45 2.58
C LEU A 123 3.40 -3.04 3.45
N PHE A 124 3.19 -2.12 4.37
CA PHE A 124 4.20 -1.66 5.31
C PHE A 124 3.59 -1.37 6.68
N PHE A 125 4.44 -1.10 7.66
CA PHE A 125 4.06 -0.59 8.97
C PHE A 125 4.53 0.86 9.10
N LEU A 126 3.79 1.67 9.84
CA LEU A 126 4.23 3.04 10.10
C LEU A 126 5.54 3.04 10.90
N GLY A 127 6.56 3.67 10.33
CA GLY A 127 7.81 3.92 11.02
C GLY A 127 7.72 5.17 11.88
N VAL A 128 8.27 5.10 13.09
CA VAL A 128 8.38 6.26 13.95
C VAL A 128 9.44 7.20 13.40
N GLN A 129 9.02 8.41 13.06
CA GLN A 129 9.94 9.46 12.63
C GLN A 129 10.22 10.39 13.83
N PRO A 130 11.50 10.67 14.16
CA PRO A 130 11.85 11.61 15.22
C PRO A 130 11.24 13.00 15.04
N HIS A 131 10.89 13.64 16.12
CA HIS A 131 10.33 15.00 16.16
C HIS A 131 8.95 15.17 15.52
N THR A 132 8.19 14.07 15.39
CA THR A 132 6.81 14.09 14.88
C THR A 132 5.79 14.03 16.02
N GLY A 133 4.56 14.49 15.75
CA GLY A 133 3.44 14.30 16.67
C GLY A 133 3.12 12.82 16.93
N PHE A 134 3.38 11.97 15.95
CA PHE A 134 3.23 10.52 16.08
C PHE A 134 4.21 9.92 17.10
N GLU A 135 5.48 10.29 17.03
CA GLU A 135 6.47 9.91 18.05
C GLU A 135 6.04 10.32 19.46
N GLN A 136 5.63 11.60 19.62
CA GLN A 136 5.19 12.13 20.92
C GLN A 136 4.00 11.34 21.46
N ARG A 137 3.02 11.03 20.63
CA ARG A 137 1.88 10.19 20.98
C ARG A 137 2.32 8.82 21.47
N LEU A 138 3.21 8.13 20.74
CA LEU A 138 3.68 6.79 21.10
C LEU A 138 4.49 6.78 22.42
N ILE A 139 5.21 7.86 22.72
CA ILE A 139 5.90 8.02 24.01
C ILE A 139 4.87 8.21 25.12
N GLN A 140 3.86 9.06 24.93
CA GLN A 140 2.79 9.31 25.90
C GLN A 140 1.96 8.05 26.20
N GLU A 141 1.68 7.23 25.18
CA GLU A 141 0.99 5.96 25.30
C GLU A 141 1.87 4.82 25.88
N GLY A 142 3.16 5.08 26.11
CA GLY A 142 4.10 4.09 26.64
C GLY A 142 4.51 2.99 25.64
N TYR A 143 4.13 3.13 24.38
CA TYR A 143 4.57 2.21 23.31
C TYR A 143 6.05 2.35 23.02
N LEU A 144 6.56 3.57 23.04
CA LEU A 144 7.96 3.93 22.83
C LEU A 144 8.54 4.55 24.11
N SER A 145 9.76 4.18 24.45
CA SER A 145 10.48 4.81 25.56
C SER A 145 10.89 6.24 25.20
N GLY A 146 10.72 7.21 26.10
CA GLY A 146 11.17 8.60 25.88
C GLY A 146 12.68 8.76 25.65
N GLY A 147 13.47 7.76 26.04
CA GLY A 147 14.92 7.71 25.80
C GLY A 147 15.36 6.75 24.70
N TYR A 148 14.45 6.37 23.79
CA TYR A 148 14.84 5.48 22.67
C TYR A 148 15.86 6.15 21.75
N ASN A 149 16.72 5.33 21.14
CA ASN A 149 17.68 5.82 20.15
C ASN A 149 17.16 5.55 18.73
N PRO A 150 16.76 6.58 17.95
CA PRO A 150 16.25 6.39 16.60
C PRO A 150 17.30 5.89 15.59
N LEU A 151 18.58 5.98 15.94
CA LEU A 151 19.71 5.48 15.13
C LEU A 151 20.18 4.10 15.58
N SER A 152 19.45 3.43 16.48
CA SER A 152 19.83 2.11 16.95
C SER A 152 19.79 1.09 15.82
N LEU A 153 20.85 0.29 15.67
CA LEU A 153 20.92 -0.87 14.79
C LEU A 153 20.53 -2.18 15.52
N ASN A 154 20.16 -2.09 16.80
CA ASN A 154 19.67 -3.24 17.54
C ASN A 154 18.32 -3.70 16.97
N PRO A 155 18.17 -4.97 16.52
CA PRO A 155 16.94 -5.46 15.90
C PRO A 155 15.69 -5.30 16.77
N VAL A 156 15.83 -5.43 18.10
CA VAL A 156 14.72 -5.24 19.05
C VAL A 156 14.28 -3.78 19.11
N ALA A 157 15.25 -2.84 19.12
CA ALA A 157 14.95 -1.41 19.09
C ALA A 157 14.34 -1.00 17.75
N VAL A 158 14.90 -1.47 16.64
CA VAL A 158 14.36 -1.24 15.28
C VAL A 158 12.93 -1.74 15.17
N LYS A 159 12.65 -2.94 15.68
CA LYS A 159 11.28 -3.50 15.69
C LYS A 159 10.30 -2.62 16.45
N LYS A 160 10.72 -1.98 17.54
CA LYS A 160 9.86 -1.05 18.30
C LYS A 160 9.62 0.27 17.59
N MET A 161 10.48 0.66 16.65
CA MET A 161 10.27 1.84 15.81
C MET A 161 9.27 1.60 14.67
N LEU A 162 8.86 0.36 14.44
CA LEU A 162 7.74 0.02 13.57
C LEU A 162 6.48 -0.15 14.42
N TYR A 163 5.50 0.71 14.18
CA TYR A 163 4.23 0.64 14.92
C TYR A 163 3.42 -0.58 14.48
N ASN A 164 3.37 -1.57 15.34
CA ASN A 164 2.61 -2.81 15.10
C ASN A 164 2.14 -3.45 16.42
N PRO A 165 1.21 -2.81 17.14
CA PRO A 165 0.75 -3.29 18.45
C PRO A 165 -0.14 -4.54 18.34
N PRO A 166 -0.20 -5.39 19.42
CA PRO A 166 -1.21 -6.43 19.53
C PRO A 166 -2.62 -5.80 19.73
N PRO A 167 -3.73 -6.53 19.42
CA PRO A 167 -3.73 -7.92 18.96
C PRO A 167 -3.56 -8.09 17.45
N LEU A 168 -3.70 -7.01 16.64
CA LEU A 168 -3.70 -7.09 15.18
C LEU A 168 -2.35 -7.56 14.64
N SER A 169 -1.24 -7.24 15.33
CA SER A 169 0.09 -7.72 14.93
C SER A 169 0.17 -9.24 14.73
N HIS A 170 -0.52 -10.02 15.57
CA HIS A 170 -0.53 -11.48 15.47
C HIS A 170 -1.34 -11.97 14.26
N LEU A 171 -2.45 -11.31 13.97
CA LEU A 171 -3.27 -11.60 12.79
C LEU A 171 -2.49 -11.32 11.51
N ILE A 172 -1.89 -10.14 11.42
CA ILE A 172 -1.11 -9.70 10.27
C ILE A 172 0.12 -10.58 10.07
N ALA A 173 0.87 -10.90 11.15
CA ALA A 173 2.03 -11.77 11.08
C ALA A 173 1.67 -13.16 10.52
N ARG A 174 0.53 -13.72 10.94
CA ARG A 174 0.06 -15.01 10.41
C ARG A 174 -0.28 -14.92 8.92
N ALA A 175 -0.95 -13.86 8.49
CA ALA A 175 -1.26 -13.63 7.07
C ALA A 175 0.01 -13.47 6.23
N CYS A 176 1.00 -12.72 6.73
CA CYS A 176 2.29 -12.56 6.10
C CYS A 176 3.06 -13.89 6.00
N LEU A 177 3.12 -14.67 7.09
CA LEU A 177 3.83 -15.95 7.09
C LEU A 177 3.22 -16.94 6.08
N ARG A 178 1.91 -16.96 5.91
CA ARG A 178 1.27 -17.80 4.89
C ARG A 178 1.55 -17.32 3.47
N ALA A 179 1.61 -16.02 3.24
CA ALA A 179 1.96 -15.45 1.95
C ALA A 179 3.43 -15.70 1.58
N TRP A 180 4.28 -15.79 2.58
CA TRP A 180 5.70 -16.09 2.47
C TRP A 180 5.99 -17.58 2.71
N ASP A 181 5.01 -18.45 2.53
CA ASP A 181 5.23 -19.89 2.64
C ASP A 181 6.42 -20.28 1.76
N LYS A 182 7.21 -21.20 2.31
CA LYS A 182 8.41 -21.75 1.68
C LYS A 182 8.15 -22.19 0.23
N THR A 183 6.95 -22.71 -0.07
CA THR A 183 6.54 -23.14 -1.40
C THR A 183 6.44 -21.98 -2.40
N ALA A 184 5.88 -20.84 -2.00
CA ALA A 184 5.83 -19.64 -2.85
C ALA A 184 7.23 -19.07 -3.07
N TRP A 185 8.08 -19.13 -2.04
CA TRP A 185 9.48 -18.72 -2.08
C TRP A 185 10.33 -19.64 -2.96
N GLU A 186 10.11 -20.96 -2.88
CA GLU A 186 10.76 -21.96 -3.73
C GLU A 186 10.30 -21.84 -5.20
N GLN A 187 9.05 -21.48 -5.45
CA GLN A 187 8.56 -21.21 -6.81
C GLN A 187 9.12 -19.90 -7.38
N ALA A 188 9.28 -18.88 -6.56
CA ALA A 188 9.85 -17.60 -6.95
C ALA A 188 11.37 -17.65 -7.12
N SER A 189 12.04 -18.64 -6.54
CA SER A 189 13.47 -18.89 -6.68
C SER A 189 13.75 -20.14 -7.53
N PRO A 190 13.56 -20.08 -8.86
CA PRO A 190 13.85 -21.22 -9.71
C PRO A 190 15.33 -21.61 -9.56
N ALA A 191 15.59 -22.89 -9.32
CA ALA A 191 16.90 -23.49 -9.28
C ALA A 191 17.81 -23.12 -8.11
N GLY A 192 17.26 -22.91 -6.91
CA GLY A 192 18.07 -22.78 -5.68
C GLY A 192 18.94 -21.53 -5.60
N ARG A 193 18.51 -20.44 -6.21
CA ARG A 193 19.16 -19.14 -6.08
C ARG A 193 19.08 -18.67 -4.62
N SER A 194 20.18 -18.14 -4.13
CA SER A 194 20.23 -17.52 -2.81
C SER A 194 19.34 -16.26 -2.75
N VAL A 195 18.92 -15.90 -1.54
CA VAL A 195 18.19 -14.64 -1.30
C VAL A 195 18.96 -13.42 -1.87
N HIS A 196 20.29 -13.50 -1.89
CA HIS A 196 21.18 -12.46 -2.42
C HIS A 196 21.06 -12.33 -3.95
N GLU A 197 20.94 -13.45 -4.66
CA GLU A 197 20.75 -13.46 -6.11
C GLU A 197 19.34 -13.02 -6.50
N LEU A 198 18.35 -13.28 -5.64
CA LEU A 198 17.00 -12.78 -5.80
C LEU A 198 16.93 -11.24 -5.70
N TYR A 199 17.66 -10.66 -4.74
CA TYR A 199 17.76 -9.20 -4.61
C TYR A 199 18.54 -8.53 -5.75
N ALA A 200 19.40 -9.27 -6.43
CA ALA A 200 20.13 -8.79 -7.59
C ALA A 200 19.32 -8.84 -8.90
N ASP A 201 18.24 -9.62 -8.95
CA ASP A 201 17.33 -9.71 -10.09
C ASP A 201 16.07 -8.87 -9.79
N GLU A 202 16.07 -7.62 -10.23
CA GLU A 202 15.00 -6.65 -9.96
C GLU A 202 13.63 -7.14 -10.46
N SER A 203 13.56 -7.82 -11.60
CA SER A 203 12.30 -8.30 -12.16
C SER A 203 11.70 -9.43 -11.32
N LEU A 204 12.55 -10.34 -10.83
CA LEU A 204 12.13 -11.44 -9.98
C LEU A 204 11.72 -10.94 -8.58
N PHE A 205 12.51 -10.06 -8.01
CA PHE A 205 12.22 -9.42 -6.72
C PHE A 205 10.91 -8.63 -6.77
N ARG A 206 10.72 -7.84 -7.81
CA ARG A 206 9.48 -7.08 -8.03
C ARG A 206 8.26 -8.00 -8.08
N GLY A 207 8.32 -9.07 -8.87
CA GLY A 207 7.21 -10.04 -8.97
C GLY A 207 6.88 -10.72 -7.63
N VAL A 208 7.89 -11.04 -6.82
CA VAL A 208 7.68 -11.60 -5.47
C VAL A 208 7.01 -10.59 -4.55
N VAL A 209 7.48 -9.34 -4.52
CA VAL A 209 6.93 -8.29 -3.64
C VAL A 209 5.50 -7.94 -4.04
N GLU A 210 5.23 -7.79 -5.33
CA GLU A 210 3.92 -7.46 -5.88
C GLU A 210 2.88 -8.56 -5.57
N ASN A 211 3.25 -9.82 -5.72
CA ASN A 211 2.36 -10.94 -5.41
C ASN A 211 2.19 -11.16 -3.90
N ALA A 212 3.26 -11.02 -3.12
CA ALA A 212 3.20 -11.21 -1.67
C ALA A 212 2.19 -10.27 -0.99
N GLY A 213 2.13 -9.01 -1.41
CA GLY A 213 1.16 -8.06 -0.87
C GLY A 213 -0.29 -8.48 -1.12
N ARG A 214 -0.59 -8.97 -2.32
CA ARG A 214 -1.90 -9.51 -2.69
C ARG A 214 -2.26 -10.73 -1.83
N ASP A 215 -1.34 -11.68 -1.70
CA ASP A 215 -1.53 -12.89 -0.91
C ASP A 215 -1.76 -12.59 0.56
N VAL A 216 -1.06 -11.59 1.13
CA VAL A 216 -1.31 -11.13 2.51
C VAL A 216 -2.73 -10.60 2.66
N LEU A 217 -3.22 -9.77 1.73
CA LEU A 217 -4.59 -9.24 1.79
C LEU A 217 -5.63 -10.35 1.66
N ILE A 218 -5.42 -11.33 0.79
CA ILE A 218 -6.29 -12.51 0.65
C ILE A 218 -6.31 -13.31 1.95
N ASN A 219 -5.15 -13.56 2.54
CA ASN A 219 -5.03 -14.30 3.80
C ASN A 219 -5.68 -13.54 4.97
N LEU A 220 -5.52 -12.22 5.03
CA LEU A 220 -6.20 -11.37 6.02
C LEU A 220 -7.72 -11.48 5.88
N GLU A 221 -8.23 -11.38 4.67
CA GLU A 221 -9.68 -11.51 4.42
C GLU A 221 -10.20 -12.85 4.94
N GLN A 222 -9.54 -13.96 4.59
CA GLN A 222 -9.93 -15.30 5.04
C GLN A 222 -9.98 -15.40 6.56
N ASP A 223 -8.95 -14.88 7.24
CA ASP A 223 -8.88 -14.89 8.70
C ASP A 223 -9.96 -14.02 9.35
N LEU A 224 -10.24 -12.85 8.78
CA LEU A 224 -11.26 -11.93 9.26
C LEU A 224 -12.67 -12.50 9.07
N LEU A 225 -12.95 -13.09 7.91
CA LEU A 225 -14.22 -13.78 7.65
C LEU A 225 -14.43 -14.97 8.59
N ALA A 226 -13.40 -15.75 8.87
CA ALA A 226 -13.46 -16.85 9.84
C ALA A 226 -13.78 -16.39 11.27
N ARG A 227 -13.47 -15.12 11.59
CA ARG A 227 -13.84 -14.48 12.87
C ARG A 227 -15.21 -13.80 12.84
N GLY A 228 -15.93 -13.87 11.72
CA GLY A 228 -17.24 -13.25 11.55
C GLY A 228 -17.20 -11.74 11.25
N VAL A 229 -16.05 -11.19 10.91
CA VAL A 229 -15.93 -9.79 10.48
C VAL A 229 -16.52 -9.64 9.08
N GLY A 230 -17.34 -8.60 8.87
CA GLY A 230 -18.00 -8.34 7.57
C GLY A 230 -19.25 -9.18 7.30
N GLN A 231 -19.60 -10.13 8.16
CA GLN A 231 -20.90 -10.81 8.07
C GLN A 231 -21.96 -9.90 8.69
N SER A 232 -22.86 -9.35 7.85
CA SER A 232 -24.04 -8.69 8.37
C SER A 232 -24.79 -9.74 9.21
N ARG A 233 -24.91 -9.51 10.52
CA ARG A 233 -25.80 -10.30 11.36
C ARG A 233 -27.24 -10.01 10.92
N ASN A 234 -27.68 -10.70 9.88
CA ASN A 234 -29.12 -10.90 9.69
C ASN A 234 -29.57 -11.72 10.90
N ARG A 235 -29.92 -11.04 11.99
CA ARG A 235 -30.78 -11.63 13.01
C ARG A 235 -32.20 -11.59 12.47
N PRO A 236 -32.91 -12.71 12.52
CA PRO A 236 -34.31 -12.78 12.15
C PRO A 236 -35.15 -11.87 13.03
#